data_df2e201a271e6ccbc435971b2fc6a200
#
_entry.id   df2e201a271e6ccbc435971b2fc6a200
#
_cell.length_a   1.000
_cell.length_b   1.000
_cell.length_c   1.000
_cell.angle_alpha   90.00
_cell.angle_beta   90.00
_cell.angle_gamma   90.00
#
_symmetry.space_group_name_H-M   'P 1'
#
loop_
_entity.id
_entity.type
_entity.pdbx_description
1 polymer ?
#
loop_
_entity_poly.entity_id
_entity_poly.type
_entity_poly.pdbx_seq_one_letter_code
_entity_poly.pdbx_strand_id
1 'polypeptide(L)'
;RRFQPVQVDEPSLEDTVKILKGLRDRYEAHHRVSYTDDALKAAATLSDRYINDRFLPDKAVDLLDEAGARMRIKRMTAPEELREVDDRIAKVRREKEAAIDAQDFEKAAGLRDTERKLGEERAEKEKQWRSGELEDIAEVGEEQIADVLAHWTGIPVFKLTESESSRLLNMEEELHKRIIGQDEAVKSVSR
;
A
#
# COMPACT_ATOMS: atom_id res chain seq x y z
N ARG A 1 -38.79 24.20 -24.10
CA ARG A 1 -37.44 23.61 -23.95
C ARG A 1 -36.54 24.66 -23.33
N ARG A 2 -36.33 24.58 -22.00
CA ARG A 2 -35.48 25.53 -21.25
C ARG A 2 -34.04 25.04 -21.03
N PHE A 3 -33.75 23.77 -21.30
CA PHE A 3 -32.43 23.15 -21.12
C PHE A 3 -32.03 22.43 -22.41
N GLN A 4 -30.78 22.63 -22.80
CA GLN A 4 -30.16 21.90 -23.90
C GLN A 4 -29.15 20.92 -23.29
N PRO A 5 -29.17 19.63 -23.66
CA PRO A 5 -28.18 18.67 -23.16
C PRO A 5 -26.79 19.03 -23.72
N VAL A 6 -25.79 18.97 -22.86
CA VAL A 6 -24.37 19.05 -23.23
C VAL A 6 -23.79 17.68 -22.92
N GLN A 7 -23.28 17.03 -23.94
CA GLN A 7 -22.58 15.74 -23.75
C GLN A 7 -21.14 16.00 -23.37
N VAL A 8 -20.69 15.32 -22.33
CA VAL A 8 -19.31 15.35 -21.87
C VAL A 8 -18.76 13.94 -22.04
N ASP A 9 -17.82 13.78 -22.95
CA ASP A 9 -17.19 12.51 -23.24
C ASP A 9 -16.07 12.23 -22.25
N GLU A 10 -15.67 10.96 -22.15
CA GLU A 10 -14.53 10.52 -21.32
C GLU A 10 -13.23 11.14 -21.82
N PRO A 11 -12.38 11.71 -20.94
CA PRO A 11 -11.13 12.33 -21.35
C PRO A 11 -10.12 11.25 -21.80
N SER A 12 -9.19 11.67 -22.65
CA SER A 12 -8.05 10.81 -23.02
C SER A 12 -7.13 10.52 -21.84
N LEU A 13 -6.27 9.50 -21.97
CA LEU A 13 -5.22 9.21 -20.96
C LEU A 13 -4.33 10.42 -20.70
N GLU A 14 -3.90 11.12 -21.77
CA GLU A 14 -3.07 12.31 -21.65
C GLU A 14 -3.78 13.45 -20.91
N ASP A 15 -5.05 13.67 -21.19
CA ASP A 15 -5.83 14.69 -20.50
C ASP A 15 -6.13 14.30 -19.07
N THR A 16 -6.36 13.01 -18.80
CA THR A 16 -6.48 12.49 -17.43
C THR A 16 -5.22 12.78 -16.62
N VAL A 17 -4.02 12.52 -17.15
CA VAL A 17 -2.76 12.86 -16.47
C VAL A 17 -2.66 14.36 -16.18
N LYS A 18 -3.09 15.23 -17.10
CA LYS A 18 -3.13 16.68 -16.87
C LYS A 18 -4.11 17.06 -15.75
N ILE A 19 -5.28 16.42 -15.72
CA ILE A 19 -6.27 16.61 -14.64
C ILE A 19 -5.66 16.19 -13.30
N LEU A 20 -5.04 15.01 -13.22
CA LEU A 20 -4.38 14.53 -12.00
C LEU A 20 -3.26 15.48 -11.54
N LYS A 21 -2.46 16.01 -12.46
CA LYS A 21 -1.46 17.04 -12.16
C LYS A 21 -2.07 18.31 -11.56
N GLY A 22 -3.21 18.73 -12.07
CA GLY A 22 -3.95 19.87 -11.53
C GLY A 22 -4.55 19.64 -10.14
N LEU A 23 -4.80 18.37 -9.78
CA LEU A 23 -5.35 17.98 -8.48
C LEU A 23 -4.27 17.62 -7.46
N ARG A 24 -3.04 17.36 -7.90
CA ARG A 24 -1.90 16.89 -7.09
C ARG A 24 -1.77 17.63 -5.77
N ASP A 25 -1.60 18.94 -5.81
CA ASP A 25 -1.32 19.76 -4.62
C ASP A 25 -2.41 19.63 -3.55
N ARG A 26 -3.67 19.45 -3.97
CA ARG A 26 -4.79 19.28 -3.05
C ARG A 26 -4.74 17.94 -2.34
N TYR A 27 -4.43 16.86 -3.08
CA TYR A 27 -4.31 15.52 -2.51
C TYR A 27 -3.06 15.37 -1.66
N GLU A 28 -1.93 15.97 -2.07
CA GLU A 28 -0.70 16.05 -1.27
C GLU A 28 -0.94 16.73 0.08
N ALA A 29 -1.62 17.87 0.06
CA ALA A 29 -1.98 18.59 1.29
C ALA A 29 -2.95 17.80 2.18
N HIS A 30 -3.93 17.09 1.57
CA HIS A 30 -4.93 16.31 2.31
C HIS A 30 -4.33 15.08 2.98
N HIS A 31 -3.53 14.31 2.25
CA HIS A 31 -2.93 13.07 2.75
C HIS A 31 -1.56 13.28 3.42
N ARG A 32 -0.95 14.46 3.26
CA ARG A 32 0.41 14.78 3.72
C ARG A 32 1.45 13.82 3.14
N VAL A 33 1.36 13.59 1.84
CA VAL A 33 2.25 12.77 1.03
C VAL A 33 2.67 13.57 -0.21
N SER A 34 3.67 13.12 -0.95
CA SER A 34 3.98 13.62 -2.29
C SER A 34 3.68 12.57 -3.34
N TYR A 35 3.27 12.99 -4.54
CA TYR A 35 3.02 12.09 -5.66
C TYR A 35 4.04 12.35 -6.76
N THR A 36 4.71 11.29 -7.20
CA THR A 36 5.61 11.36 -8.35
C THR A 36 4.82 11.54 -9.65
N ASP A 37 5.46 12.10 -10.68
CA ASP A 37 4.85 12.18 -12.01
C ASP A 37 4.55 10.78 -12.58
N ASP A 38 5.34 9.78 -12.21
CA ASP A 38 5.14 8.39 -12.64
C ASP A 38 3.94 7.75 -11.92
N ALA A 39 3.68 8.11 -10.65
CA ALA A 39 2.45 7.70 -9.96
C ALA A 39 1.20 8.22 -10.66
N LEU A 40 1.20 9.49 -11.11
CA LEU A 40 0.06 10.08 -11.83
C LEU A 40 -0.17 9.40 -13.17
N LYS A 41 0.90 9.10 -13.92
CA LYS A 41 0.81 8.33 -15.17
C LYS A 41 0.33 6.91 -14.91
N ALA A 42 0.87 6.24 -13.90
CA ALA A 42 0.46 4.90 -13.51
C ALA A 42 -1.02 4.86 -13.10
N ALA A 43 -1.49 5.82 -12.31
CA ALA A 43 -2.90 5.93 -11.92
C ALA A 43 -3.82 6.02 -13.13
N ALA A 44 -3.49 6.82 -14.14
CA ALA A 44 -4.27 6.93 -15.37
C ALA A 44 -4.22 5.64 -16.20
N THR A 45 -3.02 5.11 -16.49
CA THR A 45 -2.85 3.96 -17.39
C THR A 45 -3.33 2.65 -16.78
N LEU A 46 -3.05 2.42 -15.50
CA LEU A 46 -3.44 1.18 -14.83
C LEU A 46 -4.94 1.16 -14.53
N SER A 47 -5.54 2.29 -14.14
CA SER A 47 -6.99 2.36 -13.96
C SER A 47 -7.73 2.13 -15.27
N ASP A 48 -7.24 2.70 -16.37
CA ASP A 48 -7.85 2.50 -17.69
C ASP A 48 -7.81 1.04 -18.14
N ARG A 49 -6.68 0.38 -17.91
CA ARG A 49 -6.46 -1.00 -18.33
C ARG A 49 -7.19 -2.04 -17.49
N TYR A 50 -7.31 -1.85 -16.18
CA TYR A 50 -7.77 -2.88 -15.25
C TYR A 50 -9.12 -2.58 -14.59
N ILE A 51 -9.60 -1.32 -14.61
CA ILE A 51 -10.90 -0.93 -14.04
C ILE A 51 -11.85 -0.64 -15.18
N ASN A 52 -12.78 -1.58 -15.46
CA ASN A 52 -13.70 -1.50 -16.59
C ASN A 52 -15.11 -1.04 -16.22
N ASP A 53 -15.43 -0.95 -14.95
CA ASP A 53 -16.75 -0.60 -14.42
C ASP A 53 -16.93 0.90 -14.16
N ARG A 54 -15.89 1.69 -14.38
CA ARG A 54 -15.84 3.15 -14.17
C ARG A 54 -15.13 3.85 -15.31
N PHE A 55 -15.38 5.15 -15.41
CA PHE A 55 -14.82 6.01 -16.46
C PHE A 55 -13.67 6.89 -15.95
N LEU A 56 -12.80 7.32 -16.86
CA LEU A 56 -11.84 8.37 -16.60
C LEU A 56 -12.58 9.74 -16.51
N PRO A 57 -12.13 10.69 -15.68
CA PRO A 57 -10.93 10.59 -14.83
C PRO A 57 -11.17 9.95 -13.46
N ASP A 58 -12.44 9.66 -13.09
CA ASP A 58 -12.84 9.30 -11.72
C ASP A 58 -12.09 8.07 -11.20
N LYS A 59 -11.99 6.99 -11.99
CA LYS A 59 -11.26 5.78 -11.60
C LYS A 59 -9.77 6.03 -11.31
N ALA A 60 -9.16 6.97 -12.01
CA ALA A 60 -7.76 7.35 -11.78
C ALA A 60 -7.60 8.25 -10.54
N VAL A 61 -8.56 9.14 -10.31
CA VAL A 61 -8.61 9.98 -9.11
C VAL A 61 -8.82 9.12 -7.86
N ASP A 62 -9.76 8.17 -7.89
CA ASP A 62 -10.02 7.26 -6.78
C ASP A 62 -8.78 6.42 -6.43
N LEU A 63 -8.06 5.94 -7.46
CA LEU A 63 -6.83 5.16 -7.27
C LEU A 63 -5.72 5.99 -6.62
N LEU A 64 -5.59 7.26 -7.03
CA LEU A 64 -4.64 8.21 -6.45
C LEU A 64 -4.98 8.52 -4.99
N ASP A 65 -6.27 8.79 -4.71
CA ASP A 65 -6.76 9.11 -3.37
C ASP A 65 -6.52 7.95 -2.39
N GLU A 66 -6.88 6.73 -2.78
CA GLU A 66 -6.66 5.53 -1.97
C GLU A 66 -5.18 5.26 -1.71
N ALA A 67 -4.31 5.46 -2.71
CA ALA A 67 -2.87 5.29 -2.53
C ALA A 67 -2.31 6.29 -1.50
N GLY A 68 -2.74 7.54 -1.57
CA GLY A 68 -2.39 8.56 -0.59
C GLY A 68 -2.90 8.25 0.81
N ALA A 69 -4.16 7.81 0.92
CA ALA A 69 -4.78 7.40 2.18
C ALA A 69 -4.03 6.22 2.83
N ARG A 70 -3.68 5.19 2.06
CA ARG A 70 -2.90 4.03 2.55
C ARG A 70 -1.52 4.42 3.01
N MET A 71 -0.83 5.28 2.26
CA MET A 71 0.49 5.76 2.65
C MET A 71 0.42 6.58 3.94
N ARG A 72 -0.60 7.43 4.09
CA ARG A 72 -0.85 8.16 5.35
C ARG A 72 -1.07 7.21 6.52
N ILE A 73 -1.92 6.18 6.37
CA ILE A 73 -2.18 5.18 7.41
C ILE A 73 -0.90 4.42 7.76
N LYS A 74 -0.11 4.02 6.76
CA LYS A 74 1.17 3.33 6.96
C LYS A 74 2.12 4.15 7.83
N ARG A 75 2.21 5.47 7.59
CA ARG A 75 3.01 6.38 8.42
C ARG A 75 2.48 6.54 9.84
N MET A 76 1.16 6.59 10.01
CA MET A 76 0.53 6.72 11.33
C MET A 76 0.57 5.41 12.15
N THR A 77 0.87 4.31 11.50
CA THR A 77 0.95 3.00 12.15
C THR A 77 2.32 2.83 12.78
N ALA A 78 2.36 2.60 14.09
CA ALA A 78 3.60 2.38 14.82
C ALA A 78 4.44 1.27 14.18
N PRO A 79 5.77 1.46 14.02
CA PRO A 79 6.68 0.44 13.51
C PRO A 79 6.58 -0.86 14.30
N GLU A 80 6.90 -1.98 13.65
CA GLU A 80 6.87 -3.31 14.27
C GLU A 80 7.75 -3.37 15.52
N GLU A 81 8.89 -2.71 15.49
CA GLU A 81 9.82 -2.59 16.63
C GLU A 81 9.19 -1.96 17.88
N LEU A 82 8.30 -0.96 17.71
CA LEU A 82 7.58 -0.36 18.83
C LEU A 82 6.52 -1.32 19.37
N ARG A 83 5.84 -2.06 18.51
CA ARG A 83 4.84 -3.06 18.91
C ARG A 83 5.49 -4.21 19.69
N GLU A 84 6.65 -4.69 19.25
CA GLU A 84 7.41 -5.72 19.96
C GLU A 84 7.79 -5.27 21.38
N VAL A 85 8.22 -4.01 21.55
CA VAL A 85 8.53 -3.46 22.87
C VAL A 85 7.26 -3.36 23.73
N ASP A 86 6.13 -2.92 23.16
CA ASP A 86 4.84 -2.86 23.86
C ASP A 86 4.38 -4.26 24.32
N ASP A 87 4.55 -5.29 23.49
CA ASP A 87 4.23 -6.68 23.85
C ASP A 87 5.13 -7.20 24.97
N ARG A 88 6.42 -6.86 24.94
CA ARG A 88 7.38 -7.21 26.02
C ARG A 88 7.00 -6.52 27.32
N ILE A 89 6.64 -5.25 27.30
CA ILE A 89 6.16 -4.51 28.47
C ILE A 89 4.89 -5.17 29.03
N ALA A 90 3.92 -5.52 28.17
CA ALA A 90 2.69 -6.17 28.59
C ALA A 90 2.96 -7.56 29.24
N LYS A 91 3.94 -8.30 28.72
CA LYS A 91 4.36 -9.58 29.31
C LYS A 91 5.00 -9.39 30.70
N VAL A 92 5.95 -8.47 30.81
CA VAL A 92 6.65 -8.18 32.08
C VAL A 92 5.66 -7.67 33.14
N ARG A 93 4.64 -6.87 32.75
CA ARG A 93 3.57 -6.43 33.67
C ARG A 93 2.77 -7.59 34.24
N ARG A 94 2.35 -8.53 33.39
CA ARG A 94 1.61 -9.73 33.83
C ARG A 94 2.47 -10.59 34.77
N GLU A 95 3.74 -10.79 34.44
CA GLU A 95 4.67 -11.55 35.28
C GLU A 95 4.91 -10.86 36.63
N LYS A 96 4.98 -9.51 36.66
CA LYS A 96 5.10 -8.72 37.87
C LYS A 96 3.85 -8.86 38.77
N GLU A 97 2.65 -8.76 38.19
CA GLU A 97 1.40 -8.95 38.92
C GLU A 97 1.32 -10.37 39.51
N ALA A 98 1.65 -11.39 38.74
CA ALA A 98 1.70 -12.78 39.23
C ALA A 98 2.74 -12.97 40.36
N ALA A 99 3.89 -12.31 40.31
CA ALA A 99 4.89 -12.36 41.38
C ALA A 99 4.40 -11.67 42.65
N ILE A 100 3.66 -10.56 42.54
CA ILE A 100 3.03 -9.87 43.68
C ILE A 100 1.96 -10.76 44.31
N ASP A 101 1.10 -11.40 43.53
CA ASP A 101 0.08 -12.31 44.02
C ASP A 101 0.66 -13.52 44.74
N ALA A 102 1.81 -14.00 44.25
CA ALA A 102 2.61 -15.09 44.88
C ALA A 102 3.45 -14.62 46.08
N GLN A 103 3.40 -13.33 46.45
CA GLN A 103 4.22 -12.70 47.50
C GLN A 103 5.75 -12.82 47.27
N ASP A 104 6.17 -13.00 46.01
CA ASP A 104 7.58 -13.00 45.62
C ASP A 104 8.03 -11.57 45.30
N PHE A 105 8.31 -10.83 46.36
CA PHE A 105 8.66 -9.41 46.27
C PHE A 105 10.01 -9.15 45.65
N GLU A 106 10.95 -10.09 45.74
CA GLU A 106 12.26 -9.98 45.12
C GLU A 106 12.16 -10.05 43.62
N LYS A 107 11.42 -11.04 43.10
CA LYS A 107 11.10 -11.17 41.68
C LYS A 107 10.27 -9.98 41.14
N ALA A 108 9.28 -9.52 41.89
CA ALA A 108 8.48 -8.37 41.52
C ALA A 108 9.32 -7.08 41.43
N ALA A 109 10.31 -6.89 42.31
CA ALA A 109 11.26 -5.76 42.25
C ALA A 109 12.14 -5.81 41.00
N GLY A 110 12.68 -6.98 40.64
CA GLY A 110 13.47 -7.18 39.42
C GLY A 110 12.66 -6.94 38.14
N LEU A 111 11.39 -7.39 38.13
CA LEU A 111 10.50 -7.17 37.00
C LEU A 111 10.08 -5.67 36.87
N ARG A 112 9.95 -4.93 37.97
CA ARG A 112 9.72 -3.49 37.94
C ARG A 112 10.90 -2.74 37.31
N ASP A 113 12.13 -3.13 37.61
CA ASP A 113 13.32 -2.51 37.01
C ASP A 113 13.40 -2.83 35.52
N THR A 114 12.99 -4.03 35.12
CA THR A 114 12.90 -4.42 33.71
C THR A 114 11.82 -3.64 32.96
N GLU A 115 10.64 -3.48 33.57
CA GLU A 115 9.54 -2.66 33.01
C GLU A 115 10.00 -1.21 32.80
N ARG A 116 10.73 -0.63 33.76
CA ARG A 116 11.25 0.73 33.64
C ARG A 116 12.22 0.86 32.46
N LYS A 117 13.17 -0.07 32.30
CA LYS A 117 14.14 -0.07 31.19
C LYS A 117 13.43 -0.19 29.83
N LEU A 118 12.45 -1.09 29.72
CA LEU A 118 11.65 -1.23 28.50
C LEU A 118 10.81 0.03 28.22
N GLY A 119 10.33 0.70 29.25
CA GLY A 119 9.63 1.98 29.11
C GLY A 119 10.53 3.10 28.59
N GLU A 120 11.79 3.15 29.05
CA GLU A 120 12.80 4.08 28.54
C GLU A 120 13.15 3.77 27.07
N GLU A 121 13.36 2.49 26.72
CA GLU A 121 13.59 2.02 25.35
C GLU A 121 12.43 2.40 24.42
N ARG A 122 11.20 2.18 24.87
CA ARG A 122 9.98 2.57 24.13
C ARG A 122 9.92 4.07 23.86
N ALA A 123 10.19 4.89 24.90
CA ALA A 123 10.14 6.34 24.77
C ALA A 123 11.20 6.87 23.78
N GLU A 124 12.38 6.27 23.78
CA GLU A 124 13.46 6.64 22.84
C GLU A 124 13.09 6.26 21.39
N LYS A 125 12.59 5.03 21.17
CA LYS A 125 12.12 4.58 19.86
C LYS A 125 10.93 5.40 19.37
N GLU A 126 9.99 5.75 20.24
CA GLU A 126 8.85 6.62 19.89
C GLU A 126 9.33 8.02 19.50
N LYS A 127 10.33 8.56 20.19
CA LYS A 127 10.91 9.86 19.84
C LYS A 127 11.62 9.82 18.49
N GLN A 128 12.38 8.77 18.22
CA GLN A 128 13.06 8.57 16.92
C GLN A 128 12.05 8.43 15.80
N TRP A 129 11.00 7.64 16.00
CA TRP A 129 9.92 7.50 15.01
C TRP A 129 9.21 8.83 14.74
N ARG A 130 8.83 9.56 15.77
CA ARG A 130 8.16 10.87 15.61
C ARG A 130 9.06 11.91 14.95
N SER A 131 10.37 11.91 15.23
CA SER A 131 11.30 12.83 14.58
C SER A 131 11.50 12.48 13.10
N GLY A 132 11.55 11.20 12.73
CA GLY A 132 11.59 10.73 11.34
C GLY A 132 10.29 11.04 10.58
N GLU A 133 9.13 11.00 11.24
CA GLU A 133 7.84 11.38 10.64
C GLU A 133 7.75 12.86 10.25
N LEU A 134 8.48 13.72 10.96
CA LEU A 134 8.46 15.16 10.70
C LEU A 134 9.40 15.56 9.54
N GLU A 135 10.39 14.74 9.21
CA GLU A 135 11.41 15.07 8.21
C GLU A 135 11.16 14.46 6.83
N ASP A 136 10.49 13.30 6.74
CA ASP A 136 10.23 12.62 5.46
C ASP A 136 8.77 12.72 5.03
N ILE A 137 8.53 13.49 3.97
CA ILE A 137 7.25 13.45 3.25
C ILE A 137 7.22 12.09 2.51
N ALA A 138 6.30 11.22 2.89
CA ALA A 138 6.15 9.93 2.23
C ALA A 138 5.81 10.12 0.75
N GLU A 139 6.55 9.47 -0.12
CA GLU A 139 6.38 9.57 -1.55
C GLU A 139 5.53 8.40 -2.07
N VAL A 140 4.50 8.73 -2.84
CA VAL A 140 3.66 7.78 -3.55
C VAL A 140 4.18 7.67 -4.98
N GLY A 141 4.76 6.52 -5.30
CA GLY A 141 5.26 6.18 -6.63
C GLY A 141 4.33 5.22 -7.39
N GLU A 142 4.80 4.74 -8.52
CA GLU A 142 4.08 3.76 -9.36
C GLU A 142 3.76 2.47 -8.59
N GLU A 143 4.68 2.01 -7.75
CA GLU A 143 4.52 0.76 -6.99
C GLU A 143 3.33 0.82 -6.03
N GLN A 144 3.16 1.95 -5.31
CA GLN A 144 2.05 2.14 -4.39
C GLN A 144 0.70 2.18 -5.12
N ILE A 145 0.67 2.76 -6.32
CA ILE A 145 -0.52 2.75 -7.19
C ILE A 145 -0.84 1.32 -7.63
N ALA A 146 0.17 0.56 -8.07
CA ALA A 146 0.01 -0.83 -8.47
C ALA A 146 -0.46 -1.73 -7.33
N ASP A 147 0.03 -1.51 -6.10
CA ASP A 147 -0.40 -2.20 -4.89
C ASP A 147 -1.90 -2.03 -4.62
N VAL A 148 -2.39 -0.79 -4.68
CA VAL A 148 -3.81 -0.49 -4.49
C VAL A 148 -4.65 -1.20 -5.53
N LEU A 149 -4.25 -1.12 -6.79
CA LEU A 149 -4.97 -1.74 -7.89
C LEU A 149 -4.99 -3.27 -7.76
N ALA A 150 -3.86 -3.88 -7.39
CA ALA A 150 -3.78 -5.32 -7.15
C ALA A 150 -4.73 -5.75 -6.02
N HIS A 151 -4.86 -4.93 -4.99
CA HIS A 151 -5.80 -5.20 -3.90
C HIS A 151 -7.27 -5.09 -4.33
N TRP A 152 -7.61 -4.13 -5.18
CA TRP A 152 -8.99 -3.94 -5.66
C TRP A 152 -9.42 -5.01 -6.66
N THR A 153 -8.52 -5.33 -7.60
CA THR A 153 -8.85 -6.24 -8.71
C THR A 153 -8.51 -7.70 -8.41
N GLY A 154 -7.65 -7.95 -7.42
CA GLY A 154 -7.06 -9.28 -7.17
C GLY A 154 -6.02 -9.70 -8.22
N ILE A 155 -5.66 -8.80 -9.16
CA ILE A 155 -4.68 -9.07 -10.22
C ILE A 155 -3.32 -8.57 -9.75
N PRO A 156 -2.28 -9.42 -9.66
CA PRO A 156 -0.93 -8.98 -9.32
C PRO A 156 -0.36 -8.12 -10.46
N VAL A 157 -0.34 -6.80 -10.26
CA VAL A 157 0.12 -5.81 -11.26
C VAL A 157 1.63 -5.56 -11.15
N PHE A 158 2.31 -6.25 -10.24
CA PHE A 158 3.74 -6.09 -10.01
C PHE A 158 4.58 -6.51 -11.22
N LYS A 159 5.78 -5.96 -11.31
CA LYS A 159 6.81 -6.45 -12.24
C LYS A 159 7.00 -7.93 -11.98
N LEU A 160 6.64 -8.74 -12.97
CA LEU A 160 6.86 -10.17 -12.93
C LEU A 160 8.35 -10.43 -12.63
N THR A 161 8.63 -11.32 -11.69
CA THR A 161 10.00 -11.77 -11.45
C THR A 161 10.57 -12.36 -12.75
N GLU A 162 11.89 -12.36 -12.93
CA GLU A 162 12.51 -12.97 -14.13
C GLU A 162 12.03 -14.42 -14.35
N SER A 163 11.80 -15.17 -13.27
CA SER A 163 11.28 -16.54 -13.33
C SER A 163 9.82 -16.59 -13.82
N GLU A 164 8.98 -15.65 -13.42
CA GLU A 164 7.57 -15.56 -13.86
C GLU A 164 7.49 -15.07 -15.31
N SER A 165 8.31 -14.10 -15.69
CA SER A 165 8.43 -13.65 -17.07
C SER A 165 8.86 -14.80 -18.00
N SER A 166 9.84 -15.60 -17.60
CA SER A 166 10.28 -16.77 -18.34
C SER A 166 9.20 -17.84 -18.46
N ARG A 167 8.40 -18.06 -17.41
CA ARG A 167 7.25 -18.98 -17.45
C ARG A 167 6.14 -18.51 -18.38
N LEU A 168 5.87 -17.20 -18.39
CA LEU A 168 4.88 -16.62 -19.33
C LEU A 168 5.35 -16.69 -20.78
N LEU A 169 6.63 -16.44 -21.04
CA LEU A 169 7.20 -16.60 -22.38
C LEU A 169 7.11 -18.04 -22.90
N ASN A 170 7.18 -19.03 -22.00
CA ASN A 170 7.06 -20.45 -22.34
C ASN A 170 5.62 -20.99 -22.15
N MET A 171 4.63 -20.12 -21.95
CA MET A 171 3.25 -20.53 -21.65
C MET A 171 2.63 -21.38 -22.76
N GLU A 172 2.92 -21.09 -24.03
CA GLU A 172 2.44 -21.86 -25.18
C GLU A 172 2.94 -23.32 -25.08
N GLU A 173 4.22 -23.53 -24.80
CA GLU A 173 4.81 -24.86 -24.64
C GLU A 173 4.24 -25.62 -23.43
N GLU A 174 4.06 -24.92 -22.33
CA GLU A 174 3.47 -25.51 -21.11
C GLU A 174 2.01 -25.93 -21.30
N LEU A 175 1.23 -25.13 -22.03
CA LEU A 175 -0.14 -25.47 -22.39
C LEU A 175 -0.20 -26.68 -23.33
N HIS A 176 0.68 -26.77 -24.33
CA HIS A 176 0.74 -27.91 -25.26
C HIS A 176 1.13 -29.25 -24.59
N LYS A 177 1.81 -29.22 -23.43
CA LYS A 177 2.05 -30.46 -22.65
C LYS A 177 0.78 -31.08 -22.09
N ARG A 178 -0.29 -30.27 -21.90
CA ARG A 178 -1.56 -30.69 -21.28
C ARG A 178 -2.72 -30.73 -22.27
N ILE A 179 -2.66 -29.92 -23.31
CA ILE A 179 -3.71 -29.76 -24.32
C ILE A 179 -3.19 -30.29 -25.65
N ILE A 180 -3.85 -31.31 -26.15
CA ILE A 180 -3.52 -31.92 -27.48
C ILE A 180 -4.40 -31.24 -28.54
N GLY A 181 -3.80 -30.61 -29.53
CA GLY A 181 -4.50 -29.82 -30.54
C GLY A 181 -4.86 -28.41 -30.01
N GLN A 182 -5.79 -27.76 -30.68
CA GLN A 182 -6.24 -26.39 -30.42
C GLN A 182 -5.14 -25.29 -30.48
N ASP A 183 -4.22 -25.43 -31.41
CA ASP A 183 -3.04 -24.59 -31.58
C ASP A 183 -3.38 -23.09 -31.71
N GLU A 184 -4.48 -22.75 -32.44
CA GLU A 184 -4.92 -21.36 -32.58
C GLU A 184 -5.45 -20.77 -31.26
N ALA A 185 -6.17 -21.59 -30.47
CA ALA A 185 -6.70 -21.16 -29.17
C ALA A 185 -5.56 -20.97 -28.15
N VAL A 186 -4.59 -21.90 -28.11
CA VAL A 186 -3.41 -21.82 -27.25
C VAL A 186 -2.59 -20.57 -27.60
N LYS A 187 -2.33 -20.31 -28.88
CA LYS A 187 -1.66 -19.09 -29.33
C LYS A 187 -2.40 -17.80 -28.98
N SER A 188 -3.72 -17.84 -29.07
CA SER A 188 -4.55 -16.67 -28.73
C SER A 188 -4.52 -16.33 -27.24
N VAL A 189 -4.41 -17.35 -26.36
CA VAL A 189 -4.33 -17.18 -24.91
C VAL A 189 -2.90 -16.80 -24.46
N SER A 190 -1.86 -17.24 -25.21
CA SER A 190 -0.45 -17.02 -24.87
C SER A 190 0.10 -15.66 -25.35
N ARG A 191 -0.68 -14.90 -26.12
CA ARG A 191 -0.33 -13.56 -26.61
C ARG A 191 -0.76 -12.46 -25.65
#